data_b11504f82f451b0435906ca765df9053
#
_entry.id   b11504f82f451b0435906ca765df9053
#
_cell.length_a   1.000
_cell.length_b   1.000
_cell.length_c   1.000
_cell.angle_alpha   90.00
_cell.angle_beta   90.00
_cell.angle_gamma   90.00
#
_symmetry.space_group_name_H-M   'P 1'
#
loop_
_entity.id
_entity.type
_entity.pdbx_description
1 polymer ?
#
loop_
_entity_poly.entity_id
_entity_poly.type
_entity_poly.pdbx_seq_one_letter_code
_entity_poly.pdbx_strand_id
1 'polypeptide(L)'
;MGSETKGERVYLPADRFVVGSVLVFLMFLVTVILVYIDVSGSALTQGSVFGTVAVLPYKHMKAALEGQAVSGVLASLANIISIATSSSPTVNGLVYFLVALCFITITAALFLVLPKINYFNYYWSRKNNQDQTKDPSLEGINNEHGSSLEPIVSENKIGVLSSMRETFLPGICALITLMITLSLFPAIVARIRPITVIPSDPWTNVYFVPVIIFLLYNVGDWCGRTMAGFVKWPRRNQMLLVLFLCLLRAASIPICMLCNAQPRSYLPVVFKHDIFPALMVLILGLTNGYLVSISMIHGPTFASPGNQESAGAALSIYLSFGLSFGVAISVGISQIL
;
A
#
# COMPACT_ATOMS: atom_id res chain seq x y z
N MET A 1 -13.59 -47.23 -57.57
CA MET A 1 -13.29 -45.83 -57.29
C MET A 1 -13.88 -45.50 -55.95
N GLY A 2 -13.11 -45.66 -54.91
CA GLY A 2 -13.51 -45.36 -53.51
C GLY A 2 -13.09 -43.96 -53.18
N SER A 3 -14.00 -43.10 -52.80
CA SER A 3 -13.78 -41.79 -52.23
C SER A 3 -13.51 -41.94 -50.73
N GLU A 4 -12.28 -41.81 -50.27
CA GLU A 4 -11.94 -41.64 -48.89
C GLU A 4 -12.53 -40.34 -48.36
N THR A 5 -13.58 -40.41 -47.60
CA THR A 5 -14.08 -39.33 -46.78
C THR A 5 -13.07 -39.13 -45.64
N LYS A 6 -12.30 -38.02 -45.69
CA LYS A 6 -11.51 -37.51 -44.57
C LYS A 6 -12.42 -37.36 -43.35
N GLY A 7 -12.20 -38.24 -42.35
CA GLY A 7 -12.96 -38.21 -41.09
C GLY A 7 -12.67 -36.92 -40.35
N GLU A 8 -13.65 -36.01 -40.32
CA GLU A 8 -13.69 -34.94 -39.33
C GLU A 8 -13.76 -35.58 -37.95
N ARG A 9 -12.70 -35.42 -37.17
CA ARG A 9 -12.70 -35.81 -35.75
C ARG A 9 -13.75 -34.93 -35.05
N VAL A 10 -14.93 -35.50 -34.82
CA VAL A 10 -15.94 -34.94 -33.94
C VAL A 10 -15.38 -35.02 -32.54
N TYR A 11 -14.88 -33.90 -32.01
CA TYR A 11 -14.45 -33.84 -30.62
C TYR A 11 -15.66 -34.14 -29.73
N LEU A 12 -15.53 -35.21 -28.91
CA LEU A 12 -16.56 -35.56 -27.93
C LEU A 12 -16.76 -34.40 -26.95
N PRO A 13 -17.95 -34.19 -26.35
CA PRO A 13 -18.20 -33.21 -25.35
C PRO A 13 -17.21 -33.21 -24.18
N ALA A 14 -16.71 -34.41 -23.79
CA ALA A 14 -15.68 -34.61 -22.78
C ALA A 14 -14.35 -33.94 -23.15
N ASP A 15 -13.91 -34.03 -24.41
CA ASP A 15 -12.65 -33.43 -24.84
C ASP A 15 -12.69 -31.89 -24.78
N ARG A 16 -13.82 -31.30 -25.15
CA ARG A 16 -14.04 -29.85 -25.06
C ARG A 16 -14.03 -29.37 -23.60
N PHE A 17 -14.60 -30.15 -22.69
CA PHE A 17 -14.61 -29.86 -21.27
C PHE A 17 -13.17 -29.95 -20.70
N VAL A 18 -12.40 -30.97 -21.02
CA VAL A 18 -11.01 -31.15 -20.58
C VAL A 18 -10.14 -30.00 -21.10
N VAL A 19 -10.22 -29.66 -22.39
CA VAL A 19 -9.46 -28.54 -22.97
C VAL A 19 -9.85 -27.21 -22.31
N GLY A 20 -11.13 -26.97 -22.09
CA GLY A 20 -11.62 -25.76 -21.38
C GLY A 20 -11.08 -25.69 -19.94
N SER A 21 -11.13 -26.81 -19.22
CA SER A 21 -10.63 -26.88 -17.84
C SER A 21 -9.12 -26.67 -17.75
N VAL A 22 -8.33 -27.22 -18.68
CA VAL A 22 -6.89 -26.98 -18.76
C VAL A 22 -6.59 -25.52 -19.07
N LEU A 23 -7.29 -24.89 -19.98
CA LEU A 23 -7.13 -23.47 -20.28
C LEU A 23 -7.43 -22.59 -19.05
N VAL A 24 -8.53 -22.86 -18.35
CA VAL A 24 -8.87 -22.17 -17.11
C VAL A 24 -7.79 -22.34 -16.05
N PHE A 25 -7.30 -23.58 -15.86
CA PHE A 25 -6.20 -23.86 -14.92
C PHE A 25 -4.93 -23.08 -15.27
N LEU A 26 -4.53 -23.08 -16.53
CA LEU A 26 -3.36 -22.33 -16.99
C LEU A 26 -3.53 -20.82 -16.77
N MET A 27 -4.70 -20.26 -17.03
CA MET A 27 -4.99 -18.86 -16.77
C MET A 27 -4.91 -18.53 -15.29
N PHE A 28 -5.44 -19.40 -14.40
CA PHE A 28 -5.27 -19.23 -12.95
C PHE A 28 -3.80 -19.30 -12.52
N LEU A 29 -3.03 -20.23 -13.05
CA LEU A 29 -1.60 -20.36 -12.75
C LEU A 29 -0.83 -19.11 -13.16
N VAL A 30 -1.08 -18.61 -14.37
CA VAL A 30 -0.48 -17.34 -14.86
C VAL A 30 -0.88 -16.19 -13.96
N THR A 31 -2.14 -16.10 -13.54
CA THR A 31 -2.62 -15.06 -12.64
C THR A 31 -1.90 -15.10 -11.29
N VAL A 32 -1.72 -16.28 -10.70
CA VAL A 32 -0.97 -16.44 -9.44
C VAL A 32 0.48 -15.99 -9.58
N ILE A 33 1.15 -16.34 -10.67
CA ILE A 33 2.53 -15.93 -10.97
C ILE A 33 2.61 -14.40 -11.11
N LEU A 34 1.68 -13.79 -11.87
CA LEU A 34 1.65 -12.34 -12.07
C LEU A 34 1.40 -11.60 -10.76
N VAL A 35 0.49 -12.08 -9.91
CA VAL A 35 0.25 -11.50 -8.57
C VAL A 35 1.49 -11.59 -7.70
N TYR A 36 2.20 -12.73 -7.72
CA TYR A 36 3.45 -12.87 -6.95
C TYR A 36 4.53 -11.89 -7.42
N ILE A 37 4.69 -11.72 -8.74
CA ILE A 37 5.65 -10.76 -9.32
C ILE A 37 5.26 -9.32 -8.94
N ASP A 38 3.98 -8.97 -9.02
CA ASP A 38 3.48 -7.63 -8.67
C ASP A 38 3.71 -7.30 -7.20
N VAL A 39 3.35 -8.21 -6.28
CA VAL A 39 3.57 -8.01 -4.84
C VAL A 39 5.06 -7.86 -4.52
N SER A 40 5.93 -8.70 -5.12
CA SER A 40 7.38 -8.61 -4.90
C SER A 40 7.96 -7.32 -5.47
N GLY A 41 7.56 -6.93 -6.67
CA GLY A 41 7.98 -5.68 -7.31
C GLY A 41 7.54 -4.44 -6.53
N SER A 42 6.31 -4.43 -6.05
CA SER A 42 5.75 -3.34 -5.24
C SER A 42 6.50 -3.20 -3.90
N ALA A 43 6.80 -4.31 -3.22
CA ALA A 43 7.55 -4.29 -1.96
C ALA A 43 8.98 -3.76 -2.14
N LEU A 44 9.68 -4.20 -3.20
CA LEU A 44 11.02 -3.71 -3.54
C LEU A 44 11.01 -2.22 -3.88
N THR A 45 10.06 -1.77 -4.69
CA THR A 45 9.92 -0.36 -5.06
C THR A 45 9.64 0.50 -3.84
N GLN A 46 8.72 0.09 -2.97
CA GLN A 46 8.38 0.82 -1.76
C GLN A 46 9.58 0.90 -0.81
N GLY A 47 10.30 -0.21 -0.59
CA GLY A 47 11.52 -0.25 0.22
C GLY A 47 12.60 0.67 -0.31
N SER A 48 12.85 0.67 -1.62
CA SER A 48 13.83 1.53 -2.28
C SER A 48 13.47 3.02 -2.17
N VAL A 49 12.21 3.37 -2.38
CA VAL A 49 11.74 4.76 -2.27
C VAL A 49 11.89 5.26 -0.84
N PHE A 50 11.39 4.53 0.15
CA PHE A 50 11.47 4.97 1.54
C PHE A 50 12.90 4.93 2.09
N GLY A 51 13.74 3.98 1.66
CA GLY A 51 15.16 3.97 1.98
C GLY A 51 15.87 5.22 1.43
N THR A 52 15.69 5.51 0.16
CA THR A 52 16.28 6.68 -0.50
C THR A 52 15.83 8.00 0.15
N VAL A 53 14.53 8.13 0.42
CA VAL A 53 13.97 9.36 1.00
C VAL A 53 14.35 9.54 2.48
N ALA A 54 14.62 8.46 3.20
CA ALA A 54 15.06 8.51 4.59
C ALA A 54 16.45 9.17 4.77
N VAL A 55 17.30 9.15 3.74
CA VAL A 55 18.60 9.85 3.73
C VAL A 55 18.42 11.37 3.56
N LEU A 56 17.33 11.79 2.93
CA LEU A 56 17.06 13.20 2.66
C LEU A 56 16.39 13.88 3.88
N PRO A 57 16.37 15.22 3.94
CA PRO A 57 15.66 15.94 4.97
C PRO A 57 14.18 15.53 5.06
N TYR A 58 13.60 15.57 6.26
CA TYR A 58 12.23 15.12 6.56
C TYR A 58 11.13 15.61 5.61
N LYS A 59 11.35 16.77 4.95
CA LYS A 59 10.44 17.35 3.95
C LYS A 59 10.20 16.40 2.77
N HIS A 60 11.20 15.62 2.38
CA HIS A 60 11.11 14.68 1.26
C HIS A 60 10.34 13.41 1.66
N MET A 61 10.53 12.93 2.90
CA MET A 61 9.73 11.84 3.44
C MET A 61 8.24 12.24 3.47
N LYS A 62 7.94 13.45 3.94
CA LYS A 62 6.58 14.02 3.90
C LYS A 62 6.03 14.04 2.47
N ALA A 63 6.79 14.57 1.51
CA ALA A 63 6.36 14.66 0.11
C ALA A 63 6.08 13.28 -0.51
N ALA A 64 6.90 12.26 -0.21
CA ALA A 64 6.68 10.89 -0.67
C ALA A 64 5.37 10.32 -0.10
N LEU A 65 5.11 10.52 1.18
CA LEU A 65 3.88 10.09 1.84
C LEU A 65 2.64 10.82 1.31
N GLU A 66 2.74 12.13 1.07
CA GLU A 66 1.66 12.91 0.45
C GLU A 66 1.37 12.45 -0.99
N GLY A 67 2.41 12.22 -1.80
CA GLY A 67 2.27 11.69 -3.15
C GLY A 67 1.55 10.35 -3.19
N GLN A 68 1.84 9.46 -2.23
CA GLN A 68 1.14 8.18 -2.08
C GLN A 68 -0.37 8.38 -1.79
N ALA A 69 -0.73 9.35 -0.96
CA ALA A 69 -2.14 9.62 -0.67
C ALA A 69 -2.86 10.28 -1.85
N VAL A 70 -2.22 11.23 -2.52
CA VAL A 70 -2.76 11.87 -3.73
C VAL A 70 -3.04 10.82 -4.81
N SER A 71 -2.18 9.82 -4.98
CA SER A 71 -2.43 8.74 -5.94
C SER A 71 -3.72 7.97 -5.63
N GLY A 72 -4.03 7.75 -4.35
CA GLY A 72 -5.30 7.13 -3.92
C GLY A 72 -6.53 7.98 -4.26
N VAL A 73 -6.44 9.30 -4.06
CA VAL A 73 -7.51 10.24 -4.47
C VAL A 73 -7.71 10.20 -5.98
N LEU A 74 -6.61 10.29 -6.75
CA LEU A 74 -6.67 10.24 -8.22
C LEU A 74 -7.25 8.91 -8.73
N ALA A 75 -6.86 7.79 -8.13
CA ALA A 75 -7.41 6.48 -8.46
C ALA A 75 -8.92 6.40 -8.19
N SER A 76 -9.38 6.96 -7.07
CA SER A 76 -10.81 7.00 -6.74
C SER A 76 -11.61 7.88 -7.70
N LEU A 77 -11.06 9.04 -8.08
CA LEU A 77 -11.66 9.92 -9.08
C LEU A 77 -11.69 9.26 -10.46
N ALA A 78 -10.61 8.61 -10.88
CA ALA A 78 -10.55 7.88 -12.14
C ALA A 78 -11.61 6.77 -12.21
N ASN A 79 -11.82 6.04 -11.09
CA ASN A 79 -12.87 5.03 -10.99
C ASN A 79 -14.26 5.65 -11.15
N ILE A 80 -14.55 6.75 -10.48
CA ILE A 80 -15.86 7.45 -10.58
C ILE A 80 -16.10 7.95 -12.00
N ILE A 81 -15.09 8.58 -12.63
CA ILE A 81 -15.18 9.07 -14.01
C ILE A 81 -15.39 7.91 -14.97
N SER A 82 -14.68 6.79 -14.77
CA SER A 82 -14.84 5.60 -15.60
C SER A 82 -16.26 5.06 -15.55
N ILE A 83 -16.85 4.95 -14.36
CA ILE A 83 -18.25 4.52 -14.16
C ILE A 83 -19.23 5.49 -14.85
N ALA A 84 -18.96 6.80 -14.82
CA ALA A 84 -19.79 7.81 -15.44
C ALA A 84 -19.70 7.82 -16.98
N THR A 85 -18.56 7.40 -17.54
CA THR A 85 -18.29 7.50 -18.99
C THR A 85 -18.75 6.27 -19.76
N SER A 86 -18.71 5.09 -19.19
CA SER A 86 -19.04 3.84 -19.88
C SER A 86 -19.82 2.88 -18.98
N SER A 87 -20.83 2.25 -19.55
CA SER A 87 -21.55 1.14 -18.91
C SER A 87 -20.88 -0.22 -19.08
N SER A 88 -19.78 -0.30 -19.87
CA SER A 88 -19.05 -1.55 -20.09
C SER A 88 -17.92 -1.72 -19.06
N PRO A 89 -17.98 -2.72 -18.15
CA PRO A 89 -16.94 -2.98 -17.16
C PRO A 89 -15.55 -3.25 -17.76
N THR A 90 -15.50 -3.86 -18.95
CA THR A 90 -14.25 -4.19 -19.65
C THR A 90 -13.52 -2.94 -20.13
N VAL A 91 -14.24 -1.99 -20.72
CA VAL A 91 -13.68 -0.71 -21.19
C VAL A 91 -13.21 0.11 -20.00
N ASN A 92 -13.98 0.16 -18.91
CA ASN A 92 -13.63 0.86 -17.68
C ASN A 92 -12.32 0.31 -17.09
N GLY A 93 -12.21 -1.02 -17.00
CA GLY A 93 -10.98 -1.67 -16.53
C GLY A 93 -9.77 -1.33 -17.41
N LEU A 94 -9.92 -1.39 -18.74
CA LEU A 94 -8.84 -1.08 -19.67
C LEU A 94 -8.33 0.37 -19.51
N VAL A 95 -9.23 1.34 -19.47
CA VAL A 95 -8.88 2.76 -19.31
C VAL A 95 -8.17 2.99 -17.97
N TYR A 96 -8.68 2.40 -16.89
CA TYR A 96 -8.06 2.50 -15.57
C TYR A 96 -6.62 1.98 -15.57
N PHE A 97 -6.37 0.79 -16.15
CA PHE A 97 -5.03 0.21 -16.22
C PHE A 97 -4.08 1.00 -17.13
N LEU A 98 -4.56 1.56 -18.24
CA LEU A 98 -3.74 2.40 -19.12
C LEU A 98 -3.30 3.69 -18.41
N VAL A 99 -4.20 4.32 -17.67
CA VAL A 99 -3.86 5.51 -16.86
C VAL A 99 -2.84 5.15 -15.80
N ALA A 100 -3.03 4.03 -15.07
CA ALA A 100 -2.07 3.57 -14.07
C ALA A 100 -0.68 3.30 -14.68
N LEU A 101 -0.62 2.63 -15.82
CA LEU A 101 0.63 2.35 -16.54
C LEU A 101 1.37 3.64 -16.93
N CYS A 102 0.64 4.66 -17.39
CA CYS A 102 1.21 5.96 -17.71
C CYS A 102 1.86 6.61 -16.47
N PHE A 103 1.17 6.62 -15.32
CA PHE A 103 1.73 7.15 -14.08
C PHE A 103 2.96 6.37 -13.60
N ILE A 104 2.94 5.03 -13.67
CA ILE A 104 4.10 4.20 -13.29
C ILE A 104 5.31 4.52 -14.17
N THR A 105 5.11 4.66 -15.50
CA THR A 105 6.17 4.98 -16.43
C THR A 105 6.78 6.36 -16.17
N ILE A 106 5.95 7.36 -15.92
CA ILE A 106 6.41 8.71 -15.55
C ILE A 106 7.20 8.67 -14.23
N THR A 107 6.71 7.97 -13.24
CA THR A 107 7.39 7.85 -11.94
C THR A 107 8.74 7.16 -12.06
N ALA A 108 8.83 6.07 -12.84
CA ALA A 108 10.08 5.37 -13.11
C ALA A 108 11.09 6.29 -13.84
N ALA A 109 10.65 7.04 -14.84
CA ALA A 109 11.49 8.00 -15.55
C ALA A 109 12.03 9.10 -14.62
N LEU A 110 11.18 9.66 -13.75
CA LEU A 110 11.58 10.66 -12.75
C LEU A 110 12.59 10.08 -11.75
N PHE A 111 12.40 8.83 -11.31
CA PHE A 111 13.34 8.18 -10.39
C PHE A 111 14.73 7.97 -11.04
N LEU A 112 14.80 7.64 -12.34
CA LEU A 112 16.06 7.52 -13.07
C LEU A 112 16.79 8.86 -13.23
N VAL A 113 16.08 9.98 -13.18
CA VAL A 113 16.67 11.33 -13.25
C VAL A 113 17.22 11.77 -11.88
N LEU A 114 16.73 11.19 -10.78
CA LEU A 114 17.09 11.61 -9.43
C LEU A 114 18.61 11.67 -9.16
N PRO A 115 19.46 10.68 -9.58
CA PRO A 115 20.89 10.72 -9.38
C PRO A 115 21.61 11.85 -10.14
N LYS A 116 20.96 12.48 -11.14
CA LYS A 116 21.51 13.60 -11.90
C LYS A 116 21.33 14.95 -11.20
N ILE A 117 20.54 14.99 -10.12
CA ILE A 117 20.25 16.22 -9.38
C ILE A 117 21.34 16.48 -8.35
N ASN A 118 22.01 17.63 -8.44
CA ASN A 118 23.11 18.02 -7.53
C ASN A 118 22.68 17.99 -6.06
N TYR A 119 21.45 18.39 -5.76
CA TYR A 119 20.90 18.36 -4.41
C TYR A 119 20.86 16.92 -3.84
N PHE A 120 20.40 15.95 -4.62
CA PHE A 120 20.38 14.54 -4.24
C PHE A 120 21.81 14.01 -3.99
N ASN A 121 22.72 14.29 -4.93
CA ASN A 121 24.12 13.87 -4.83
C ASN A 121 24.83 14.43 -3.59
N TYR A 122 24.53 15.65 -3.18
CA TYR A 122 25.08 16.24 -1.96
C TYR A 122 24.74 15.42 -0.70
N TYR A 123 23.44 15.06 -0.51
CA TYR A 123 23.05 14.28 0.66
C TYR A 123 23.51 12.83 0.58
N TRP A 124 23.52 12.26 -0.62
CA TRP A 124 23.98 10.90 -0.85
C TRP A 124 25.48 10.74 -0.59
N SER A 125 26.29 11.66 -1.09
CA SER A 125 27.75 11.68 -0.82
C SER A 125 28.08 11.90 0.65
N ARG A 126 27.30 12.76 1.32
CA ARG A 126 27.47 12.98 2.76
C ARG A 126 27.19 11.71 3.58
N LYS A 127 26.23 10.93 3.19
CA LYS A 127 25.97 9.62 3.78
C LYS A 127 27.15 8.68 3.57
N ASN A 128 27.61 8.52 2.32
CA ASN A 128 28.73 7.62 2.01
C ASN A 128 30.00 7.98 2.78
N ASN A 129 30.29 9.25 2.95
CA ASN A 129 31.44 9.69 3.77
C ASN A 129 31.25 9.38 5.26
N GLN A 130 30.05 9.39 5.79
CA GLN A 130 29.76 8.99 7.16
C GLN A 130 29.90 7.47 7.37
N ASP A 131 29.60 6.68 6.36
CA ASP A 131 29.77 5.23 6.40
C ASP A 131 31.25 4.84 6.33
N GLN A 132 32.09 5.54 5.54
CA GLN A 132 33.52 5.32 5.46
C GLN A 132 34.26 5.68 6.76
N THR A 133 33.84 6.71 7.50
CA THR A 133 34.45 7.08 8.79
C THR A 133 34.10 6.12 9.93
N LYS A 134 33.18 5.20 9.75
CA LYS A 134 32.79 4.19 10.74
C LYS A 134 33.56 2.89 10.65
N ASP A 135 34.33 2.67 9.59
CA ASP A 135 35.13 1.45 9.38
C ASP A 135 36.62 1.76 9.44
N PRO A 136 37.24 1.71 10.66
CA PRO A 136 38.67 1.98 10.83
C PRO A 136 39.58 0.97 10.12
N SER A 137 38.99 -0.15 9.64
CA SER A 137 39.75 -1.19 8.92
C SER A 137 40.04 -0.83 7.46
N LEU A 138 39.45 0.25 6.91
CA LEU A 138 39.66 0.69 5.53
C LEU A 138 40.71 1.78 5.36
N GLU A 139 41.25 2.35 6.43
CA GLU A 139 42.37 3.30 6.32
C GLU A 139 43.72 2.66 5.91
N GLY A 140 43.79 1.32 5.90
CA GLY A 140 45.03 0.58 5.58
C GLY A 140 45.15 0.05 4.14
N ILE A 141 44.12 0.14 3.29
CA ILE A 141 44.09 -0.58 1.99
C ILE A 141 43.93 0.37 0.79
N ASN A 142 44.61 1.51 0.81
CA ASN A 142 44.71 2.35 -0.39
C ASN A 142 45.93 2.03 -1.29
N ASN A 143 46.56 0.89 -1.08
CA ASN A 143 47.57 0.37 -2.02
C ASN A 143 47.40 -1.13 -2.13
N GLU A 144 46.79 -1.56 -3.20
CA GLU A 144 47.08 -2.69 -4.09
C GLU A 144 45.84 -3.29 -4.73
N HIS A 145 45.97 -3.45 -6.02
CA HIS A 145 45.13 -4.11 -6.99
C HIS A 145 44.45 -5.41 -6.54
N GLY A 146 43.19 -5.59 -6.99
CA GLY A 146 42.64 -6.93 -7.12
C GLY A 146 41.15 -6.99 -6.96
N SER A 147 40.46 -7.04 -8.09
CA SER A 147 39.06 -7.41 -8.23
C SER A 147 38.67 -8.69 -7.47
N SER A 148 37.78 -8.57 -6.54
CA SER A 148 36.87 -9.66 -6.20
C SER A 148 35.52 -9.08 -5.79
N LEU A 149 34.55 -9.26 -6.65
CA LEU A 149 33.13 -9.05 -6.40
C LEU A 149 32.67 -10.08 -5.35
N GLU A 150 32.81 -9.76 -4.07
CA GLU A 150 32.13 -10.50 -3.03
C GLU A 150 30.78 -9.86 -2.69
N PRO A 151 29.75 -10.63 -2.27
CA PRO A 151 28.38 -10.23 -2.40
C PRO A 151 27.98 -9.15 -1.37
N ILE A 152 27.70 -7.95 -1.85
CA ILE A 152 27.06 -6.81 -1.17
C ILE A 152 25.76 -7.19 -0.42
N VAL A 153 25.24 -8.39 -0.66
CA VAL A 153 23.97 -8.89 -0.11
C VAL A 153 24.06 -9.27 1.38
N SER A 154 25.25 -9.61 1.91
CA SER A 154 25.39 -10.05 3.31
C SER A 154 25.47 -8.89 4.31
N GLU A 155 26.17 -7.82 3.98
CA GLU A 155 26.33 -6.64 4.86
C GLU A 155 25.01 -5.85 5.01
N ASN A 156 24.22 -5.75 3.93
CA ASN A 156 22.91 -5.10 3.96
C ASN A 156 21.88 -5.82 4.85
N LYS A 157 21.94 -7.14 4.97
CA LYS A 157 20.98 -7.89 5.82
C LYS A 157 21.21 -7.61 7.32
N ILE A 158 22.44 -7.52 7.75
CA ILE A 158 22.79 -7.23 9.16
C ILE A 158 22.38 -5.79 9.49
N GLY A 159 22.60 -4.86 8.59
CA GLY A 159 22.22 -3.45 8.75
C GLY A 159 20.70 -3.24 8.87
N VAL A 160 19.89 -3.88 8.03
CA VAL A 160 18.41 -3.75 8.08
C VAL A 160 17.85 -4.35 9.36
N LEU A 161 18.33 -5.52 9.80
CA LEU A 161 17.85 -6.16 11.03
C LEU A 161 18.20 -5.35 12.28
N SER A 162 19.38 -4.75 12.33
CA SER A 162 19.76 -3.81 13.40
C SER A 162 18.88 -2.58 13.37
N SER A 163 18.64 -1.99 12.20
CA SER A 163 17.76 -0.84 12.02
C SER A 163 16.31 -1.12 12.39
N MET A 164 15.82 -2.35 12.19
CA MET A 164 14.49 -2.76 12.67
C MET A 164 14.40 -2.66 14.21
N ARG A 165 15.45 -3.03 14.94
CA ARG A 165 15.45 -2.89 16.40
C ARG A 165 15.46 -1.42 16.83
N GLU A 166 16.26 -0.59 16.18
CA GLU A 166 16.34 0.85 16.48
C GLU A 166 15.01 1.55 16.17
N THR A 167 14.34 1.18 15.07
CA THR A 167 13.07 1.75 14.64
C THR A 167 11.83 0.97 15.10
N PHE A 168 12.00 0.09 16.10
CA PHE A 168 10.91 -0.82 16.54
C PHE A 168 9.65 -0.07 16.92
N LEU A 169 9.74 0.96 17.75
CA LEU A 169 8.55 1.66 18.26
C LEU A 169 7.78 2.40 17.14
N PRO A 170 8.39 3.24 16.29
CA PRO A 170 7.70 3.82 15.16
C PRO A 170 7.25 2.77 14.14
N GLY A 171 8.01 1.70 13.93
CA GLY A 171 7.64 0.58 13.06
C GLY A 171 6.36 -0.12 13.51
N ILE A 172 6.25 -0.45 14.80
CA ILE A 172 5.03 -1.04 15.39
C ILE A 172 3.83 -0.09 15.29
N CYS A 173 4.02 1.21 15.50
CA CYS A 173 2.94 2.18 15.31
C CYS A 173 2.40 2.16 13.88
N ALA A 174 3.29 2.16 12.89
CA ALA A 174 2.92 2.08 11.48
C ALA A 174 2.23 0.74 11.14
N LEU A 175 2.78 -0.38 11.63
CA LEU A 175 2.21 -1.73 11.46
C LEU A 175 0.78 -1.80 12.01
N ILE A 176 0.56 -1.43 13.27
CA ILE A 176 -0.76 -1.49 13.92
C ILE A 176 -1.76 -0.58 13.18
N THR A 177 -1.32 0.61 12.77
CA THR A 177 -2.17 1.54 12.03
C THR A 177 -2.68 0.93 10.73
N LEU A 178 -1.78 0.35 9.93
CA LEU A 178 -2.16 -0.30 8.67
C LEU A 178 -2.93 -1.60 8.90
N MET A 179 -2.56 -2.39 9.90
CA MET A 179 -3.26 -3.63 10.25
C MET A 179 -4.73 -3.36 10.55
N ILE A 180 -5.04 -2.36 11.39
CA ILE A 180 -6.42 -1.98 11.70
C ILE A 180 -7.11 -1.40 10.46
N THR A 181 -6.42 -0.60 9.67
CA THR A 181 -6.99 -0.04 8.44
C THR A 181 -7.37 -1.14 7.45
N LEU A 182 -6.44 -2.05 7.13
CA LEU A 182 -6.67 -3.11 6.15
C LEU A 182 -7.64 -4.21 6.66
N SER A 183 -7.82 -4.32 7.98
CA SER A 183 -8.86 -5.19 8.51
C SER A 183 -10.29 -4.71 8.16
N LEU A 184 -10.43 -3.42 7.87
CA LEU A 184 -11.72 -2.80 7.52
C LEU A 184 -11.79 -2.37 6.06
N PHE A 185 -10.80 -1.61 5.59
CA PHE A 185 -10.75 -1.02 4.25
C PHE A 185 -9.82 -1.85 3.34
N PRO A 186 -10.21 -2.21 2.13
CA PRO A 186 -11.52 -1.90 1.52
C PRO A 186 -12.61 -2.95 1.81
N ALA A 187 -12.25 -4.18 2.22
CA ALA A 187 -13.08 -5.37 2.13
C ALA A 187 -14.41 -5.26 2.90
N ILE A 188 -14.39 -4.72 4.13
CA ILE A 188 -15.58 -4.61 4.97
C ILE A 188 -16.38 -3.35 4.63
N VAL A 189 -15.70 -2.20 4.54
CA VAL A 189 -16.38 -0.92 4.28
C VAL A 189 -17.01 -0.85 2.89
N ALA A 190 -16.46 -1.54 1.88
CA ALA A 190 -17.05 -1.62 0.54
C ALA A 190 -18.37 -2.41 0.51
N ARG A 191 -18.69 -3.17 1.57
CA ARG A 191 -19.97 -3.86 1.73
C ARG A 191 -21.06 -2.96 2.32
N ILE A 192 -20.70 -1.78 2.84
CA ILE A 192 -21.68 -0.84 3.40
C ILE A 192 -22.57 -0.35 2.28
N ARG A 193 -23.89 -0.44 2.51
CA ARG A 193 -24.94 0.01 1.58
C ARG A 193 -25.71 1.16 2.21
N PRO A 194 -26.28 2.06 1.41
CA PRO A 194 -27.17 3.10 1.92
C PRO A 194 -28.37 2.46 2.63
N ILE A 195 -28.89 3.15 3.62
CA ILE A 195 -30.05 2.67 4.40
C ILE A 195 -31.29 2.63 3.55
N THR A 196 -31.49 3.67 2.72
CA THR A 196 -32.60 3.74 1.78
C THR A 196 -32.07 3.53 0.36
N VAL A 197 -32.42 2.41 -0.25
CA VAL A 197 -32.07 2.12 -1.65
C VAL A 197 -33.29 2.43 -2.52
N ILE A 198 -33.12 3.38 -3.43
CA ILE A 198 -34.13 3.73 -4.43
C ILE A 198 -33.73 3.03 -5.75
N PRO A 199 -34.54 2.09 -6.27
CA PRO A 199 -34.14 1.27 -7.43
C PRO A 199 -33.77 2.06 -8.70
N SER A 200 -34.38 3.22 -8.90
CA SER A 200 -34.15 4.10 -10.05
C SER A 200 -33.07 5.16 -9.84
N ASP A 201 -32.50 5.25 -8.63
CA ASP A 201 -31.53 6.29 -8.31
C ASP A 201 -30.10 5.78 -8.48
N PRO A 202 -29.32 6.31 -9.45
CA PRO A 202 -27.93 5.95 -9.65
C PRO A 202 -27.04 6.22 -8.42
N TRP A 203 -27.39 7.22 -7.59
CA TRP A 203 -26.61 7.55 -6.41
C TRP A 203 -26.57 6.39 -5.43
N THR A 204 -27.71 5.85 -5.06
CA THR A 204 -27.81 4.77 -4.06
C THR A 204 -27.30 3.44 -4.59
N ASN A 205 -27.42 3.18 -5.89
CA ASN A 205 -27.06 1.89 -6.48
C ASN A 205 -25.63 1.79 -6.99
N VAL A 206 -25.06 2.91 -7.49
CA VAL A 206 -23.77 2.89 -8.21
C VAL A 206 -22.71 3.77 -7.53
N TYR A 207 -23.05 5.02 -7.19
CA TYR A 207 -22.06 6.01 -6.77
C TYR A 207 -21.78 6.05 -5.26
N PHE A 208 -22.68 5.52 -4.43
CA PHE A 208 -22.52 5.58 -2.95
C PHE A 208 -21.17 4.99 -2.50
N VAL A 209 -20.83 3.78 -2.92
CA VAL A 209 -19.58 3.13 -2.51
C VAL A 209 -18.34 3.84 -3.08
N PRO A 210 -18.25 4.14 -4.39
CA PRO A 210 -17.11 4.87 -4.95
C PRO A 210 -16.87 6.24 -4.29
N VAL A 211 -17.93 6.99 -3.99
CA VAL A 211 -17.78 8.34 -3.43
C VAL A 211 -17.66 8.32 -1.91
N ILE A 212 -18.63 7.72 -1.20
CA ILE A 212 -18.67 7.79 0.27
C ILE A 212 -17.62 6.87 0.90
N ILE A 213 -17.31 5.73 0.29
CA ILE A 213 -16.35 4.81 0.88
C ILE A 213 -14.94 5.07 0.35
N PHE A 214 -14.73 5.01 -0.96
CA PHE A 214 -13.37 5.08 -1.51
C PHE A 214 -12.83 6.50 -1.58
N LEU A 215 -13.55 7.43 -2.20
CA LEU A 215 -13.06 8.80 -2.36
C LEU A 215 -12.91 9.50 -1.00
N LEU A 216 -13.91 9.41 -0.14
CA LEU A 216 -13.89 10.08 1.16
C LEU A 216 -12.79 9.53 2.07
N TYR A 217 -12.52 8.21 2.05
CA TYR A 217 -11.38 7.61 2.74
C TYR A 217 -10.06 8.19 2.23
N ASN A 218 -9.84 8.21 0.92
CA ASN A 218 -8.59 8.67 0.33
C ASN A 218 -8.36 10.17 0.55
N VAL A 219 -9.43 10.99 0.50
CA VAL A 219 -9.36 12.41 0.88
C VAL A 219 -9.01 12.56 2.35
N GLY A 220 -9.63 11.77 3.24
CA GLY A 220 -9.28 11.74 4.65
C GLY A 220 -7.81 11.37 4.89
N ASP A 221 -7.32 10.31 4.23
CA ASP A 221 -5.92 9.86 4.34
C ASP A 221 -4.95 10.96 3.86
N TRP A 222 -5.24 11.60 2.73
CA TRP A 222 -4.46 12.73 2.25
C TRP A 222 -4.45 13.90 3.22
N CYS A 223 -5.61 14.31 3.73
CA CYS A 223 -5.71 15.36 4.75
C CYS A 223 -4.90 15.00 6.00
N GLY A 224 -4.98 13.76 6.47
CA GLY A 224 -4.21 13.27 7.62
C GLY A 224 -2.70 13.35 7.41
N ARG A 225 -2.20 12.93 6.24
CA ARG A 225 -0.77 13.02 5.89
C ARG A 225 -0.31 14.47 5.78
N THR A 226 -1.11 15.31 5.18
CA THR A 226 -0.84 16.75 5.08
C THR A 226 -0.77 17.39 6.47
N MET A 227 -1.73 17.08 7.35
CA MET A 227 -1.74 17.54 8.74
C MET A 227 -0.48 17.12 9.51
N ALA A 228 -0.01 15.89 9.35
CA ALA A 228 1.21 15.39 10.01
C ALA A 228 2.46 16.22 9.66
N GLY A 229 2.46 16.87 8.50
CA GLY A 229 3.55 17.77 8.10
C GLY A 229 3.50 19.15 8.73
N PHE A 230 2.32 19.64 9.09
CA PHE A 230 2.13 20.96 9.72
C PHE A 230 2.06 20.87 11.23
N VAL A 231 1.37 19.87 11.75
CA VAL A 231 1.17 19.64 13.18
C VAL A 231 2.33 18.80 13.70
N LYS A 232 3.29 19.43 14.39
CA LYS A 232 4.48 18.76 14.96
C LYS A 232 4.17 18.04 16.30
N TRP A 233 3.03 17.41 16.42
CA TRP A 233 2.57 16.69 17.59
C TRP A 233 1.93 15.36 17.14
N PRO A 234 2.17 14.24 17.85
CA PRO A 234 3.12 14.03 18.96
C PRO A 234 4.59 14.15 18.53
N ARG A 235 5.43 14.61 19.46
CA ARG A 235 6.88 14.75 19.22
C ARG A 235 7.56 13.36 19.27
N ARG A 236 8.83 13.28 18.80
CA ARG A 236 9.64 12.06 18.82
C ARG A 236 9.62 11.34 20.19
N ASN A 237 9.74 12.06 21.29
CA ASN A 237 9.74 11.49 22.65
C ASN A 237 8.34 11.06 23.14
N GLN A 238 7.29 11.30 22.36
CA GLN A 238 5.91 10.92 22.68
C GLN A 238 5.42 9.74 21.82
N MET A 239 6.33 8.89 21.33
CA MET A 239 5.95 7.75 20.48
C MET A 239 5.06 6.74 21.21
N LEU A 240 5.11 6.64 22.54
CA LEU A 240 4.16 5.84 23.31
C LEU A 240 2.73 6.39 23.21
N LEU A 241 2.57 7.71 23.14
CA LEU A 241 1.27 8.33 22.85
C LEU A 241 0.79 8.00 21.44
N VAL A 242 1.69 7.98 20.45
CA VAL A 242 1.36 7.54 19.08
C VAL A 242 0.87 6.09 19.12
N LEU A 243 1.57 5.20 19.82
CA LEU A 243 1.18 3.81 19.99
C LEU A 243 -0.21 3.68 20.63
N PHE A 244 -0.49 4.44 21.69
CA PHE A 244 -1.81 4.48 22.32
C PHE A 244 -2.90 4.92 21.33
N LEU A 245 -2.67 5.97 20.53
CA LEU A 245 -3.60 6.43 19.50
C LEU A 245 -3.81 5.37 18.40
N CYS A 246 -2.74 4.64 18.01
CA CYS A 246 -2.86 3.54 17.06
C CYS A 246 -3.73 2.41 17.62
N LEU A 247 -3.57 2.05 18.89
CA LEU A 247 -4.39 1.02 19.53
C LEU A 247 -5.84 1.47 19.70
N LEU A 248 -6.07 2.74 20.04
CA LEU A 248 -7.43 3.29 20.17
C LEU A 248 -8.22 3.18 18.85
N ARG A 249 -7.55 3.18 17.70
CA ARG A 249 -8.21 2.95 16.41
C ARG A 249 -8.87 1.58 16.30
N ALA A 250 -8.49 0.59 17.10
CA ALA A 250 -9.16 -0.71 17.13
C ALA A 250 -10.68 -0.59 17.44
N ALA A 251 -11.09 0.48 18.13
CA ALA A 251 -12.49 0.78 18.32
C ALA A 251 -13.29 1.04 17.03
N SER A 252 -12.60 1.39 15.92
CA SER A 252 -13.25 1.52 14.61
C SER A 252 -13.78 0.19 14.06
N ILE A 253 -13.24 -0.96 14.50
CA ILE A 253 -13.67 -2.28 14.04
C ILE A 253 -15.14 -2.55 14.45
N PRO A 254 -15.52 -2.57 15.73
CA PRO A 254 -16.90 -2.78 16.10
C PRO A 254 -17.83 -1.67 15.60
N ILE A 255 -17.38 -0.41 15.54
CA ILE A 255 -18.18 0.69 14.99
C ILE A 255 -18.53 0.43 13.52
N CYS A 256 -17.55 0.02 12.72
CA CYS A 256 -17.77 -0.31 11.31
C CYS A 256 -18.73 -1.50 11.14
N MET A 257 -18.58 -2.53 11.97
CA MET A 257 -19.44 -3.72 11.92
C MET A 257 -20.90 -3.41 12.29
N LEU A 258 -21.18 -2.34 13.01
CA LEU A 258 -22.53 -1.88 13.36
C LEU A 258 -23.16 -0.98 12.30
N CYS A 259 -22.42 -0.58 11.24
CA CYS A 259 -22.96 0.07 10.06
C CYS A 259 -23.69 -0.95 9.16
N ASN A 260 -24.41 -0.48 8.12
CA ASN A 260 -25.18 -1.31 7.21
C ASN A 260 -24.30 -2.05 6.16
N ALA A 261 -23.39 -2.91 6.63
CA ALA A 261 -22.58 -3.75 5.75
C ALA A 261 -23.34 -5.05 5.40
N GLN A 262 -23.38 -5.42 4.11
CA GLN A 262 -24.13 -6.57 3.57
C GLN A 262 -23.19 -7.53 2.79
N PRO A 263 -23.45 -8.85 2.70
CA PRO A 263 -24.51 -9.59 3.41
C PRO A 263 -24.24 -9.69 4.91
N ARG A 264 -25.28 -9.84 5.70
CA ARG A 264 -25.25 -9.81 7.16
C ARG A 264 -25.96 -11.01 7.74
N SER A 265 -25.35 -11.69 8.73
CA SER A 265 -25.91 -12.90 9.34
C SER A 265 -26.18 -12.77 10.84
N TYR A 266 -25.32 -12.09 11.59
CA TYR A 266 -25.35 -12.16 13.04
C TYR A 266 -25.56 -10.81 13.76
N LEU A 267 -25.05 -9.71 13.20
CA LEU A 267 -25.01 -8.43 13.91
C LEU A 267 -26.18 -7.51 13.52
N PRO A 268 -26.80 -6.76 14.45
CA PRO A 268 -27.84 -5.79 14.13
C PRO A 268 -27.25 -4.52 13.48
N VAL A 269 -28.02 -3.84 12.64
CA VAL A 269 -27.70 -2.49 12.15
C VAL A 269 -28.09 -1.48 13.22
N VAL A 270 -27.08 -0.87 13.85
CA VAL A 270 -27.29 0.16 14.90
C VAL A 270 -27.36 1.55 14.27
N PHE A 271 -26.45 1.83 13.33
CA PHE A 271 -26.37 3.13 12.66
C PHE A 271 -27.30 3.17 11.44
N LYS A 272 -28.48 3.75 11.62
CA LYS A 272 -29.55 3.80 10.61
C LYS A 272 -29.54 5.10 9.78
N HIS A 273 -28.40 5.76 9.64
CA HIS A 273 -28.29 6.98 8.85
C HIS A 273 -26.95 6.98 8.11
N ASP A 274 -26.96 7.35 6.83
CA ASP A 274 -25.79 7.27 5.93
C ASP A 274 -24.63 8.21 6.31
N ILE A 275 -24.88 9.19 7.19
CA ILE A 275 -23.84 10.08 7.72
C ILE A 275 -22.82 9.32 8.60
N PHE A 276 -23.27 8.27 9.32
CA PHE A 276 -22.37 7.52 10.22
C PHE A 276 -21.26 6.78 9.48
N PRO A 277 -21.53 5.96 8.44
CA PRO A 277 -20.48 5.35 7.65
C PRO A 277 -19.59 6.40 6.96
N ALA A 278 -20.14 7.53 6.48
CA ALA A 278 -19.34 8.59 5.87
C ALA A 278 -18.35 9.20 6.88
N LEU A 279 -18.81 9.57 8.08
CA LEU A 279 -17.95 10.10 9.14
C LEU A 279 -16.92 9.06 9.61
N MET A 280 -17.32 7.80 9.79
CA MET A 280 -16.44 6.72 10.20
C MET A 280 -15.31 6.51 9.20
N VAL A 281 -15.62 6.45 7.90
CA VAL A 281 -14.64 6.26 6.84
C VAL A 281 -13.70 7.48 6.73
N LEU A 282 -14.22 8.69 6.87
CA LEU A 282 -13.42 9.92 6.88
C LEU A 282 -12.43 9.92 8.05
N ILE A 283 -12.91 9.61 9.28
CA ILE A 283 -12.06 9.54 10.48
C ILE A 283 -11.04 8.40 10.34
N LEU A 284 -11.43 7.25 9.79
CA LEU A 284 -10.55 6.13 9.55
C LEU A 284 -9.40 6.52 8.60
N GLY A 285 -9.71 7.22 7.51
CA GLY A 285 -8.73 7.74 6.56
C GLY A 285 -7.82 8.79 7.22
N LEU A 286 -8.40 9.83 7.83
CA LEU A 286 -7.67 10.93 8.44
C LEU A 286 -6.69 10.44 9.52
N THR A 287 -7.13 9.56 10.40
CA THR A 287 -6.26 8.98 11.43
C THR A 287 -5.22 8.03 10.84
N ASN A 288 -5.52 7.33 9.75
CA ASN A 288 -4.55 6.51 9.02
C ASN A 288 -3.41 7.36 8.49
N GLY A 289 -3.75 8.36 7.67
CA GLY A 289 -2.76 9.25 7.07
C GLY A 289 -1.89 9.94 8.10
N TYR A 290 -2.50 10.43 9.18
CA TYR A 290 -1.78 11.13 10.24
C TYR A 290 -0.79 10.23 10.99
N LEU A 291 -1.26 9.09 11.53
CA LEU A 291 -0.44 8.23 12.38
C LEU A 291 0.66 7.49 11.59
N VAL A 292 0.35 7.02 10.37
CA VAL A 292 1.39 6.44 9.49
C VAL A 292 2.45 7.48 9.16
N SER A 293 2.05 8.71 8.82
CA SER A 293 3.02 9.76 8.48
C SER A 293 3.90 10.17 9.65
N ILE A 294 3.33 10.34 10.84
CA ILE A 294 4.11 10.62 12.06
C ILE A 294 5.12 9.50 12.34
N SER A 295 4.70 8.25 12.22
CA SER A 295 5.58 7.10 12.43
C SER A 295 6.73 7.04 11.40
N MET A 296 6.43 7.27 10.13
CA MET A 296 7.41 7.26 9.04
C MET A 296 8.37 8.46 9.09
N ILE A 297 7.89 9.64 9.48
CA ILE A 297 8.70 10.85 9.60
C ILE A 297 9.68 10.72 10.78
N HIS A 298 9.22 10.19 11.91
CA HIS A 298 10.06 10.04 13.09
C HIS A 298 10.97 8.81 13.01
N GLY A 299 10.57 7.75 12.30
CA GLY A 299 11.29 6.47 12.26
C GLY A 299 12.77 6.60 11.97
N PRO A 300 13.22 7.22 10.87
CA PRO A 300 14.65 7.37 10.56
C PRO A 300 15.44 8.16 11.61
N THR A 301 14.77 8.99 12.44
CA THR A 301 15.45 9.74 13.51
C THR A 301 15.85 8.87 14.71
N PHE A 302 15.32 7.65 14.82
CA PHE A 302 15.70 6.68 15.86
C PHE A 302 16.93 5.86 15.45
N ALA A 303 17.22 5.80 14.15
CA ALA A 303 18.39 5.09 13.65
C ALA A 303 19.69 5.79 14.00
N SER A 304 20.72 5.00 14.16
CA SER A 304 22.10 5.50 14.32
C SER A 304 22.53 6.32 13.10
N PRO A 305 23.40 7.35 13.28
CA PRO A 305 23.92 8.13 12.15
C PRO A 305 24.52 7.21 11.07
N GLY A 306 24.14 7.39 9.81
CA GLY A 306 24.53 6.56 8.66
C GLY A 306 23.54 5.42 8.35
N ASN A 307 22.72 4.91 9.29
CA ASN A 307 21.79 3.82 9.07
C ASN A 307 20.38 4.28 8.65
N GLN A 308 20.21 5.52 8.25
CA GLN A 308 18.90 6.11 7.94
C GLN A 308 18.22 5.45 6.72
N GLU A 309 18.99 5.05 5.71
CA GLU A 309 18.48 4.30 4.55
C GLU A 309 17.93 2.94 4.98
N SER A 310 18.73 2.19 5.74
CA SER A 310 18.31 0.89 6.30
C SER A 310 17.10 1.03 7.22
N ALA A 311 16.97 2.15 7.94
CA ALA A 311 15.80 2.48 8.74
C ALA A 311 14.54 2.71 7.90
N GLY A 312 14.67 3.42 6.78
CA GLY A 312 13.56 3.61 5.83
C GLY A 312 13.10 2.28 5.22
N ALA A 313 14.04 1.42 4.84
CA ALA A 313 13.75 0.08 4.35
C ALA A 313 13.10 -0.79 5.45
N ALA A 314 13.60 -0.74 6.68
CA ALA A 314 13.04 -1.44 7.83
C ALA A 314 11.59 -1.02 8.11
N LEU A 315 11.29 0.28 8.06
CA LEU A 315 9.93 0.79 8.21
C LEU A 315 8.99 0.27 7.12
N SER A 316 9.46 0.12 5.88
CA SER A 316 8.66 -0.48 4.79
C SER A 316 8.32 -1.93 5.07
N ILE A 317 9.19 -2.68 5.73
CA ILE A 317 8.91 -4.05 6.16
C ILE A 317 7.79 -4.08 7.21
N TYR A 318 7.82 -3.18 8.20
CA TYR A 318 6.71 -3.04 9.16
C TYR A 318 5.39 -2.69 8.49
N LEU A 319 5.40 -1.78 7.50
CA LEU A 319 4.20 -1.48 6.71
C LEU A 319 3.67 -2.72 6.00
N SER A 320 4.53 -3.51 5.36
CA SER A 320 4.16 -4.72 4.63
C SER A 320 3.56 -5.78 5.57
N PHE A 321 4.12 -5.97 6.76
CA PHE A 321 3.52 -6.84 7.78
C PHE A 321 2.15 -6.34 8.23
N GLY A 322 2.01 -5.03 8.45
CA GLY A 322 0.72 -4.43 8.80
C GLY A 322 -0.35 -4.67 7.75
N LEU A 323 0.00 -4.51 6.47
CA LEU A 323 -0.88 -4.81 5.35
C LEU A 323 -1.30 -6.29 5.34
N SER A 324 -0.34 -7.20 5.45
CA SER A 324 -0.58 -8.66 5.41
C SER A 324 -1.47 -9.13 6.56
N PHE A 325 -1.17 -8.72 7.80
CA PHE A 325 -1.99 -9.07 8.96
C PHE A 325 -3.37 -8.44 8.89
N GLY A 326 -3.48 -7.20 8.40
CA GLY A 326 -4.76 -6.53 8.24
C GLY A 326 -5.68 -7.27 7.27
N VAL A 327 -5.16 -7.71 6.12
CA VAL A 327 -5.91 -8.52 5.16
C VAL A 327 -6.36 -9.85 5.77
N ALA A 328 -5.48 -10.54 6.50
CA ALA A 328 -5.82 -11.80 7.16
C ALA A 328 -6.96 -11.61 8.19
N ILE A 329 -6.90 -10.55 9.00
CA ILE A 329 -7.95 -10.21 9.97
C ILE A 329 -9.26 -9.86 9.25
N SER A 330 -9.20 -9.16 8.11
CA SER A 330 -10.37 -8.80 7.30
C SER A 330 -11.17 -10.03 6.86
N VAL A 331 -10.49 -11.13 6.51
CA VAL A 331 -11.14 -12.40 6.17
C VAL A 331 -11.92 -12.93 7.38
N GLY A 332 -11.31 -12.93 8.58
CA GLY A 332 -11.97 -13.34 9.82
C GLY A 332 -13.20 -12.48 10.15
N ILE A 333 -13.06 -11.15 10.08
CA ILE A 333 -14.19 -10.22 10.33
C ILE A 333 -15.33 -10.47 9.35
N SER A 334 -15.01 -10.77 8.08
CA SER A 334 -16.03 -11.00 7.06
C SER A 334 -16.89 -12.25 7.30
N GLN A 335 -16.43 -13.20 8.12
CA GLN A 335 -17.18 -14.39 8.52
C GLN A 335 -18.12 -14.13 9.69
N ILE A 336 -17.83 -13.11 10.50
CA ILE A 336 -18.64 -12.74 11.67
C ILE A 336 -19.79 -11.79 11.26
N LEU A 337 -19.67 -11.12 10.15
CA LEU A 337 -20.63 -10.16 9.64
C LEU A 337 -21.85 -10.84 9.06
#